data_6f8a24107524b19cc61b8a964a3ce45d
#
_entry.id   6f8a24107524b19cc61b8a964a3ce45d
#
_cell.length_a   1.000
_cell.length_b   1.000
_cell.length_c   1.000
_cell.angle_alpha   90.00
_cell.angle_beta   90.00
_cell.angle_gamma   90.00
#
_symmetry.space_group_name_H-M   'P 1'
#
loop_
_entity.id
_entity.type
_entity.pdbx_description
1 polymer ?
#
loop_
_entity_poly.entity_id
_entity_poly.type
_entity_poly.pdbx_seq_one_letter_code
_entity_poly.pdbx_strand_id
1 'polypeptide(L)'
;IAQQMFWYTAFTADMVKEGLPVMNDDGTPKWRMAPSPHGAYWEDGMKVGYQDVGSWTLMKSTPVDRAKAAWLYAQFVTSKTVDVEKSHFGLTFIRDSSINHESFTERAPQLGGLVEFYRSPARVRWSDTGTNVPDYPKLAQLWWQNIGDASSGAKTAKAALTSLCEAQEDVLARLERAGIQGDLGPKLNDERDPGYWLSQPGAPKPALDNEKPEPVTVGYDELVKSWQEE
;
A
#
# COMPACT_ATOMS: atom_id res chain seq x y z
N ILE A 1 7.28 2.57 21.33
CA ILE A 1 6.87 3.04 19.99
C ILE A 1 5.45 3.57 20.11
N ALA A 2 5.22 4.82 19.74
CA ALA A 2 3.88 5.43 19.79
C ALA A 2 3.06 5.11 18.53
N GLN A 3 3.70 5.06 17.37
CA GLN A 3 3.10 4.74 16.09
C GLN A 3 4.06 3.92 15.24
N GLN A 4 3.51 3.02 14.43
CA GLN A 4 4.27 2.22 13.47
C GLN A 4 3.44 2.07 12.19
N MET A 5 4.04 2.37 11.05
CA MET A 5 3.49 2.03 9.75
C MET A 5 4.07 0.69 9.31
N PHE A 6 3.21 -0.29 9.08
CA PHE A 6 3.64 -1.63 8.71
C PHE A 6 2.52 -2.39 7.96
N TRP A 7 2.84 -3.55 7.42
CA TRP A 7 1.82 -4.42 6.82
C TRP A 7 0.88 -4.95 7.89
N TYR A 8 -0.41 -4.80 7.67
CA TYR A 8 -1.46 -5.23 8.60
C TYR A 8 -1.44 -6.74 8.87
N THR A 9 -0.90 -7.54 7.96
CA THR A 9 -0.80 -8.99 8.13
C THR A 9 0.00 -9.40 9.37
N ALA A 10 0.98 -8.61 9.79
CA ALA A 10 1.70 -8.83 11.04
C ALA A 10 0.79 -8.76 12.27
N PHE A 11 -0.29 -7.98 12.20
CA PHE A 11 -1.23 -7.79 13.30
C PHE A 11 -2.27 -8.89 13.44
N THR A 12 -2.32 -9.86 12.53
CA THR A 12 -3.27 -10.98 12.59
C THR A 12 -2.72 -12.23 13.25
N ALA A 13 -1.42 -12.35 13.39
CA ALA A 13 -0.77 -13.51 13.99
C ALA A 13 0.35 -13.14 14.97
N ASP A 14 1.36 -12.43 14.52
CA ASP A 14 2.56 -12.23 15.33
C ASP A 14 2.38 -11.23 16.46
N MET A 15 1.55 -10.21 16.28
CA MET A 15 1.31 -9.15 17.25
C MET A 15 0.16 -9.44 18.23
N VAL A 16 -0.49 -10.60 18.10
CA VAL A 16 -1.64 -10.99 18.95
C VAL A 16 -1.36 -12.25 19.77
N LYS A 17 -0.11 -12.69 19.84
CA LYS A 17 0.28 -13.83 20.67
C LYS A 17 0.18 -13.49 22.13
N GLU A 18 -0.39 -14.40 22.89
CA GLU A 18 -0.48 -14.30 24.35
C GLU A 18 0.90 -14.07 24.99
N GLY A 19 0.96 -13.27 26.04
CA GLY A 19 2.18 -12.97 26.76
C GLY A 19 3.10 -11.92 26.12
N LEU A 20 2.73 -11.37 24.95
CA LEU A 20 3.48 -10.27 24.38
C LEU A 20 3.26 -8.96 25.16
N PRO A 21 4.29 -8.11 25.32
CA PRO A 21 4.16 -6.81 25.98
C PRO A 21 3.11 -5.87 25.37
N VAL A 22 2.74 -6.12 24.11
CA VAL A 22 1.74 -5.36 23.34
C VAL A 22 0.32 -5.87 23.53
N MET A 23 0.13 -6.92 24.33
CA MET A 23 -1.17 -7.50 24.66
C MET A 23 -1.49 -7.26 26.14
N ASN A 24 -2.78 -7.15 26.44
CA ASN A 24 -3.31 -7.18 27.79
C ASN A 24 -3.50 -8.63 28.26
N ASP A 25 -3.64 -8.83 29.56
CA ASP A 25 -3.84 -10.16 30.15
C ASP A 25 -5.17 -10.81 29.74
N ASP A 26 -6.15 -10.00 29.31
CA ASP A 26 -7.45 -10.45 28.80
C ASP A 26 -7.42 -10.83 27.30
N GLY A 27 -6.25 -10.80 26.67
CA GLY A 27 -6.07 -11.10 25.25
C GLY A 27 -6.43 -9.96 24.30
N THR A 28 -6.76 -8.78 24.81
CA THR A 28 -6.97 -7.60 23.97
C THR A 28 -5.65 -6.88 23.66
N PRO A 29 -5.49 -6.25 22.49
CA PRO A 29 -4.25 -5.55 22.17
C PRO A 29 -4.17 -4.17 22.85
N LYS A 30 -2.95 -3.78 23.24
CA LYS A 30 -2.61 -2.40 23.67
C LYS A 30 -2.43 -1.43 22.51
N TRP A 31 -2.65 -1.87 21.29
CA TRP A 31 -2.53 -1.11 20.06
C TRP A 31 -3.87 -1.04 19.35
N ARG A 32 -3.98 -0.10 18.43
CA ARG A 32 -5.13 0.04 17.53
C ARG A 32 -4.61 0.25 16.11
N MET A 33 -5.38 -0.25 15.15
CA MET A 33 -5.12 -0.06 13.75
C MET A 33 -5.91 1.13 13.23
N ALA A 34 -5.26 1.92 12.40
CA ALA A 34 -5.86 3.05 11.72
C ALA A 34 -5.28 3.15 10.30
N PRO A 35 -5.97 3.81 9.36
CA PRO A 35 -5.38 4.18 8.09
C PRO A 35 -4.09 4.97 8.29
N SER A 36 -3.19 4.94 7.30
CA SER A 36 -1.99 5.76 7.32
C SER A 36 -2.35 7.23 7.55
N PRO A 37 -1.64 7.94 8.42
CA PRO A 37 -1.88 9.36 8.64
C PRO A 37 -1.60 10.14 7.36
N HIS A 38 -2.29 11.23 7.19
CA HIS A 38 -2.07 12.17 6.09
C HIS A 38 -1.71 13.55 6.63
N GLY A 39 -1.06 14.36 5.81
CA GLY A 39 -0.70 15.74 6.16
C GLY A 39 -1.87 16.70 5.98
N ALA A 40 -1.64 17.95 6.38
CA ALA A 40 -2.63 19.04 6.27
C ALA A 40 -3.04 19.35 4.82
N TYR A 41 -2.26 18.91 3.85
CA TYR A 41 -2.51 19.12 2.42
C TYR A 41 -3.24 17.94 1.76
N TRP A 42 -3.65 16.96 2.53
CA TRP A 42 -4.50 15.89 2.03
C TRP A 42 -5.89 16.44 1.75
N GLU A 43 -6.43 16.07 0.59
CA GLU A 43 -7.80 16.39 0.18
C GLU A 43 -8.56 15.09 -0.05
N ASP A 44 -9.87 15.14 0.09
CA ASP A 44 -10.72 13.96 -0.10
C ASP A 44 -10.54 13.38 -1.51
N GLY A 45 -10.43 12.06 -1.58
CA GLY A 45 -10.10 11.33 -2.81
C GLY A 45 -8.61 11.06 -3.04
N MET A 46 -7.70 11.73 -2.31
CA MET A 46 -6.28 11.35 -2.33
C MET A 46 -6.06 10.05 -1.57
N LYS A 47 -5.21 9.19 -2.09
CA LYS A 47 -4.87 7.92 -1.44
C LYS A 47 -3.84 8.13 -0.31
N VAL A 48 -4.01 7.40 0.78
CA VAL A 48 -3.16 7.50 1.97
C VAL A 48 -2.25 6.29 2.19
N GLY A 49 -2.31 5.32 1.33
CA GLY A 49 -1.50 4.11 1.39
C GLY A 49 -1.47 3.42 0.04
N TYR A 50 -0.87 2.25 0.00
CA TYR A 50 -0.87 1.41 -1.19
C TYR A 50 -1.35 0.00 -0.86
N GLN A 51 -1.81 -0.70 -1.87
CA GLN A 51 -2.15 -2.10 -1.80
C GLN A 51 -1.26 -2.88 -2.77
N ASP A 52 -0.62 -3.93 -2.27
CA ASP A 52 0.14 -4.85 -3.08
C ASP A 52 -0.81 -5.86 -3.73
N VAL A 53 -0.75 -5.98 -5.05
CA VAL A 53 -1.62 -6.88 -5.82
C VAL A 53 -0.75 -7.95 -6.46
N GLY A 54 -0.56 -9.05 -5.74
CA GLY A 54 0.12 -10.23 -6.27
C GLY A 54 -0.81 -11.06 -7.15
N SER A 55 -0.33 -11.50 -8.31
CA SER A 55 -1.08 -12.32 -9.26
C SER A 55 -0.33 -13.59 -9.61
N TRP A 56 -1.07 -14.69 -9.75
CA TRP A 56 -0.56 -15.93 -10.31
C TRP A 56 -0.62 -15.88 -11.83
N THR A 57 0.50 -16.10 -12.49
CA THR A 57 0.58 -16.14 -13.93
C THR A 57 1.19 -17.45 -14.42
N LEU A 58 0.75 -17.90 -15.59
CA LEU A 58 1.32 -19.07 -16.27
C LEU A 58 2.11 -18.60 -17.48
N MET A 59 3.35 -19.02 -17.56
CA MET A 59 4.18 -18.70 -18.74
C MET A 59 3.69 -19.49 -19.94
N LYS A 60 3.62 -18.86 -21.12
CA LYS A 60 3.20 -19.51 -22.36
C LYS A 60 4.02 -20.75 -22.72
N SER A 61 5.29 -20.77 -22.33
CA SER A 61 6.24 -21.88 -22.53
C SER A 61 6.11 -23.01 -21.53
N THR A 62 5.24 -22.90 -20.53
CA THR A 62 5.08 -23.94 -19.51
C THR A 62 4.47 -25.21 -20.12
N PRO A 63 5.09 -26.39 -19.94
CA PRO A 63 4.51 -27.66 -20.39
C PRO A 63 3.09 -27.87 -19.81
N VAL A 64 2.20 -28.45 -20.62
CA VAL A 64 0.77 -28.57 -20.29
C VAL A 64 0.51 -29.22 -18.94
N ASP A 65 1.24 -30.31 -18.63
CA ASP A 65 1.04 -31.03 -17.34
C ASP A 65 1.46 -30.17 -16.14
N ARG A 66 2.54 -29.41 -16.28
CA ARG A 66 2.98 -28.46 -15.25
C ARG A 66 2.02 -27.27 -15.13
N ALA A 67 1.49 -26.79 -16.25
CA ALA A 67 0.49 -25.74 -16.26
C ALA A 67 -0.79 -26.17 -15.52
N LYS A 68 -1.26 -27.41 -15.75
CA LYS A 68 -2.40 -27.98 -15.01
C LYS A 68 -2.13 -28.07 -13.51
N ALA A 69 -0.96 -28.56 -13.12
CA ALA A 69 -0.58 -28.65 -11.71
C ALA A 69 -0.50 -27.27 -11.05
N ALA A 70 0.11 -26.29 -11.72
CA ALA A 70 0.19 -24.92 -11.23
C ALA A 70 -1.20 -24.26 -11.11
N TRP A 71 -2.09 -24.54 -12.06
CA TRP A 71 -3.47 -24.06 -12.01
C TRP A 71 -4.24 -24.66 -10.81
N LEU A 72 -4.15 -25.96 -10.59
CA LEU A 72 -4.77 -26.60 -9.43
C LEU A 72 -4.22 -26.08 -8.12
N TYR A 73 -2.91 -25.82 -8.05
CA TYR A 73 -2.31 -25.21 -6.88
C TYR A 73 -2.83 -23.80 -6.65
N ALA A 74 -2.89 -22.97 -7.70
CA ALA A 74 -3.44 -21.61 -7.61
C ALA A 74 -4.91 -21.62 -7.15
N GLN A 75 -5.73 -22.55 -7.68
CA GLN A 75 -7.12 -22.73 -7.21
C GLN A 75 -7.17 -23.12 -5.72
N PHE A 76 -6.30 -24.04 -5.29
CA PHE A 76 -6.22 -24.45 -3.90
C PHE A 76 -5.89 -23.28 -2.98
N VAL A 77 -4.79 -22.55 -3.24
CA VAL A 77 -4.34 -21.45 -2.37
C VAL A 77 -5.26 -20.23 -2.38
N THR A 78 -6.13 -20.11 -3.38
CA THR A 78 -7.14 -19.08 -3.46
C THR A 78 -8.56 -19.55 -3.13
N SER A 79 -8.71 -20.81 -2.70
CA SER A 79 -10.01 -21.34 -2.28
C SER A 79 -10.54 -20.63 -1.04
N LYS A 80 -11.86 -20.62 -0.85
CA LYS A 80 -12.49 -19.93 0.29
C LYS A 80 -11.95 -20.44 1.63
N THR A 81 -11.79 -21.75 1.77
CA THR A 81 -11.30 -22.38 3.01
C THR A 81 -9.87 -21.93 3.33
N VAL A 82 -8.96 -22.11 2.36
CA VAL A 82 -7.55 -21.71 2.55
C VAL A 82 -7.41 -20.21 2.76
N ASP A 83 -8.22 -19.41 2.09
CA ASP A 83 -8.17 -17.96 2.24
C ASP A 83 -8.60 -17.50 3.66
N VAL A 84 -9.61 -18.15 4.24
CA VAL A 84 -9.98 -17.92 5.65
C VAL A 84 -8.84 -18.31 6.58
N GLU A 85 -8.23 -19.48 6.38
CA GLU A 85 -7.10 -19.94 7.19
C GLU A 85 -5.90 -19.00 7.12
N LYS A 86 -5.60 -18.43 5.96
CA LYS A 86 -4.56 -17.39 5.81
C LYS A 86 -4.74 -16.23 6.78
N SER A 87 -5.97 -15.78 6.97
CA SER A 87 -6.26 -14.68 7.90
C SER A 87 -5.85 -14.98 9.35
N HIS A 88 -5.80 -16.26 9.71
CA HIS A 88 -5.43 -16.72 11.05
C HIS A 88 -3.90 -16.84 11.24
N PHE A 89 -3.16 -16.99 10.14
CA PHE A 89 -1.70 -17.16 10.15
C PHE A 89 -0.91 -15.91 9.76
N GLY A 90 -1.57 -14.76 9.68
CA GLY A 90 -0.89 -13.51 9.31
C GLY A 90 -0.53 -13.41 7.82
N LEU A 91 -1.19 -14.20 6.98
CA LEU A 91 -1.05 -14.14 5.54
C LEU A 91 -2.15 -13.28 4.92
N THR A 92 -1.88 -12.70 3.77
CA THR A 92 -2.86 -11.90 3.05
C THR A 92 -4.01 -12.76 2.55
N PHE A 93 -5.21 -12.41 2.92
CA PHE A 93 -6.46 -12.96 2.39
C PHE A 93 -7.06 -11.96 1.39
N ILE A 94 -7.77 -12.49 0.40
CA ILE A 94 -8.19 -11.71 -0.78
C ILE A 94 -9.69 -11.74 -1.05
N ARG A 95 -10.45 -12.50 -0.25
CA ARG A 95 -11.87 -12.72 -0.51
C ARG A 95 -12.77 -11.98 0.47
N ASP A 96 -13.84 -11.39 -0.04
CA ASP A 96 -14.91 -10.83 0.81
C ASP A 96 -15.53 -11.88 1.74
N SER A 97 -15.61 -13.14 1.27
CA SER A 97 -16.08 -14.23 2.11
C SER A 97 -15.20 -14.49 3.34
N SER A 98 -13.91 -14.22 3.26
CA SER A 98 -12.99 -14.34 4.39
C SER A 98 -13.11 -13.16 5.34
N ILE A 99 -13.22 -11.95 4.81
CA ILE A 99 -13.43 -10.71 5.60
C ILE A 99 -14.71 -10.80 6.42
N ASN A 100 -15.76 -11.43 5.87
CA ASN A 100 -17.08 -11.55 6.51
C ASN A 100 -17.29 -12.91 7.22
N HIS A 101 -16.26 -13.75 7.30
CA HIS A 101 -16.37 -15.05 7.95
C HIS A 101 -16.52 -14.91 9.46
N GLU A 102 -17.31 -15.77 10.07
CA GLU A 102 -17.58 -15.78 11.51
C GLU A 102 -16.30 -15.85 12.34
N SER A 103 -15.39 -16.77 11.99
CA SER A 103 -14.12 -16.94 12.70
C SER A 103 -13.23 -15.69 12.71
N PHE A 104 -13.33 -14.85 11.67
CA PHE A 104 -12.64 -13.58 11.63
C PHE A 104 -13.33 -12.53 12.52
N THR A 105 -14.66 -12.58 12.56
CA THR A 105 -15.48 -11.75 13.46
C THR A 105 -15.22 -12.06 14.93
N GLU A 106 -15.14 -13.33 15.30
CA GLU A 106 -14.85 -13.78 16.66
C GLU A 106 -13.50 -13.30 17.17
N ARG A 107 -12.53 -13.11 16.27
CA ARG A 107 -11.20 -12.59 16.60
C ARG A 107 -11.12 -11.07 16.64
N ALA A 108 -12.17 -10.36 16.25
CA ALA A 108 -12.16 -8.89 16.17
C ALA A 108 -11.63 -8.20 17.45
N PRO A 109 -11.99 -8.62 18.68
CA PRO A 109 -11.48 -8.00 19.90
C PRO A 109 -9.96 -8.08 20.05
N GLN A 110 -9.31 -9.08 19.44
CA GLN A 110 -7.87 -9.31 19.51
C GLN A 110 -7.12 -8.58 18.39
N LEU A 111 -7.82 -8.06 17.38
CA LEU A 111 -7.24 -7.54 16.14
C LEU A 111 -7.22 -6.00 16.05
N GLY A 112 -7.47 -5.31 17.17
CA GLY A 112 -7.24 -3.86 17.32
C GLY A 112 -7.94 -2.97 16.31
N GLY A 113 -9.12 -3.36 15.80
CA GLY A 113 -9.89 -2.61 14.80
C GLY A 113 -9.66 -3.05 13.35
N LEU A 114 -8.87 -4.11 13.11
CA LEU A 114 -8.59 -4.61 11.75
C LEU A 114 -9.84 -5.07 11.02
N VAL A 115 -10.74 -5.80 11.70
CA VAL A 115 -11.95 -6.36 11.10
C VAL A 115 -12.89 -5.24 10.67
N GLU A 116 -13.07 -4.26 11.53
CA GLU A 116 -13.89 -3.08 11.28
C GLU A 116 -13.35 -2.28 10.11
N PHE A 117 -12.03 -2.05 10.08
CA PHE A 117 -11.36 -1.36 8.97
C PHE A 117 -11.57 -2.09 7.63
N TYR A 118 -11.38 -3.41 7.61
CA TYR A 118 -11.58 -4.20 6.38
C TYR A 118 -13.00 -4.15 5.84
N ARG A 119 -13.99 -4.02 6.71
CA ARG A 119 -15.41 -3.93 6.35
C ARG A 119 -15.86 -2.51 6.05
N SER A 120 -15.03 -1.51 6.33
CA SER A 120 -15.35 -0.11 6.12
C SER A 120 -15.02 0.37 4.71
N PRO A 121 -15.72 1.40 4.19
CA PRO A 121 -15.34 2.07 2.95
C PRO A 121 -13.95 2.71 2.99
N ALA A 122 -13.42 3.01 4.17
CA ALA A 122 -12.09 3.63 4.32
C ALA A 122 -10.96 2.82 3.68
N ARG A 123 -11.11 1.49 3.54
CA ARG A 123 -10.12 0.64 2.86
C ARG A 123 -9.87 1.03 1.40
N VAL A 124 -10.88 1.58 0.70
CA VAL A 124 -10.73 1.99 -0.71
C VAL A 124 -9.91 3.26 -0.89
N ARG A 125 -9.60 3.96 0.19
CA ARG A 125 -8.70 5.12 0.18
C ARG A 125 -7.23 4.72 -0.05
N TRP A 126 -6.91 3.42 0.00
CA TRP A 126 -5.58 2.93 -0.35
C TRP A 126 -5.37 3.02 -1.86
N SER A 127 -4.17 3.35 -2.26
CA SER A 127 -3.78 3.34 -3.67
C SER A 127 -3.22 1.98 -4.05
N ASP A 128 -3.49 1.54 -5.28
CA ASP A 128 -2.79 0.40 -5.85
C ASP A 128 -1.33 0.77 -6.14
N THR A 129 -0.45 -0.21 -6.01
CA THR A 129 0.92 -0.06 -6.48
C THR A 129 0.95 -0.11 -8.01
N GLY A 130 1.75 0.76 -8.60
CA GLY A 130 1.85 0.94 -10.05
C GLY A 130 2.58 -0.21 -10.75
N THR A 131 2.01 -1.40 -10.75
CA THR A 131 2.58 -2.59 -11.39
C THR A 131 2.28 -2.68 -12.88
N ASN A 132 1.51 -1.75 -13.42
CA ASN A 132 1.08 -1.75 -14.82
C ASN A 132 2.13 -1.17 -15.77
N VAL A 133 3.21 -0.61 -15.24
CA VAL A 133 4.30 -0.04 -16.04
C VAL A 133 5.30 -1.14 -16.39
N PRO A 134 5.55 -1.41 -17.68
CA PRO A 134 6.58 -2.35 -18.09
C PRO A 134 7.96 -1.97 -17.53
N ASP A 135 8.77 -2.98 -17.24
CA ASP A 135 10.12 -2.81 -16.64
C ASP A 135 10.12 -2.08 -15.28
N TYR A 136 9.03 -2.20 -14.52
CA TYR A 136 8.92 -1.63 -13.18
C TYR A 136 10.12 -1.95 -12.25
N PRO A 137 10.70 -3.16 -12.25
CA PRO A 137 11.89 -3.45 -11.42
C PRO A 137 13.06 -2.50 -11.72
N LYS A 138 13.27 -2.12 -12.98
CA LYS A 138 14.30 -1.15 -13.36
C LYS A 138 13.97 0.25 -12.87
N LEU A 139 12.71 0.68 -13.02
CA LEU A 139 12.25 1.97 -12.53
C LEU A 139 12.38 2.06 -11.00
N ALA A 140 12.01 0.99 -10.30
CA ALA A 140 12.16 0.90 -8.84
C ALA A 140 13.63 0.98 -8.40
N GLN A 141 14.54 0.30 -9.11
CA GLN A 141 15.97 0.39 -8.82
C GLN A 141 16.50 1.82 -8.93
N LEU A 142 16.12 2.54 -9.98
CA LEU A 142 16.51 3.93 -10.18
C LEU A 142 15.99 4.83 -9.05
N TRP A 143 14.76 4.59 -8.63
CA TRP A 143 14.17 5.29 -7.50
C TRP A 143 14.98 5.08 -6.21
N TRP A 144 15.24 3.83 -5.84
CA TRP A 144 16.02 3.50 -4.65
C TRP A 144 17.42 4.12 -4.66
N GLN A 145 18.12 4.09 -5.80
CA GLN A 145 19.47 4.65 -5.93
C GLN A 145 19.46 6.16 -5.68
N ASN A 146 18.58 6.88 -6.35
CA ASN A 146 18.56 8.34 -6.24
C ASN A 146 18.06 8.84 -4.87
N ILE A 147 17.08 8.15 -4.27
CA ILE A 147 16.66 8.45 -2.89
C ILE A 147 17.79 8.13 -1.90
N GLY A 148 18.51 7.04 -2.12
CA GLY A 148 19.70 6.70 -1.33
C GLY A 148 20.78 7.78 -1.39
N ASP A 149 21.08 8.31 -2.58
CA ASP A 149 22.03 9.42 -2.79
C ASP A 149 21.60 10.68 -2.02
N ALA A 150 20.31 11.02 -2.06
CA ALA A 150 19.79 12.16 -1.32
C ALA A 150 19.84 11.93 0.20
N SER A 151 19.45 10.74 0.66
CA SER A 151 19.40 10.40 2.09
C SER A 151 20.79 10.33 2.73
N SER A 152 21.80 9.91 1.96
CA SER A 152 23.19 9.88 2.42
C SER A 152 23.91 11.23 2.32
N GLY A 153 23.29 12.24 1.71
CA GLY A 153 23.91 13.54 1.43
C GLY A 153 24.87 13.56 0.25
N ALA A 154 24.95 12.47 -0.54
CA ALA A 154 25.78 12.41 -1.76
C ALA A 154 25.27 13.36 -2.86
N LYS A 155 23.97 13.61 -2.90
CA LYS A 155 23.33 14.61 -3.77
C LYS A 155 22.33 15.45 -2.98
N THR A 156 22.07 16.66 -3.46
CA THR A 156 20.90 17.41 -2.97
C THR A 156 19.61 16.71 -3.42
N ALA A 157 18.53 16.87 -2.68
CA ALA A 157 17.23 16.29 -3.05
C ALA A 157 16.81 16.69 -4.48
N LYS A 158 17.01 17.97 -4.85
CA LYS A 158 16.72 18.44 -6.20
C LYS A 158 17.57 17.71 -7.26
N ALA A 159 18.87 17.60 -7.06
CA ALA A 159 19.76 16.92 -8.01
C ALA A 159 19.43 15.43 -8.13
N ALA A 160 19.10 14.77 -7.01
CA ALA A 160 18.70 13.37 -7.02
C ALA A 160 17.38 13.14 -7.78
N LEU A 161 16.38 13.99 -7.55
CA LEU A 161 15.10 13.89 -8.25
C LEU A 161 15.22 14.22 -9.74
N THR A 162 16.04 15.19 -10.12
CA THR A 162 16.32 15.48 -11.53
C THR A 162 16.98 14.28 -12.21
N SER A 163 18.03 13.70 -11.60
CA SER A 163 18.69 12.50 -12.14
C SER A 163 17.73 11.30 -12.22
N LEU A 164 16.84 11.15 -11.24
CA LEU A 164 15.81 10.09 -11.25
C LEU A 164 14.86 10.27 -12.42
N CYS A 165 14.34 11.48 -12.62
CA CYS A 165 13.42 11.81 -13.69
C CYS A 165 14.03 11.47 -15.05
N GLU A 166 15.21 12.00 -15.35
CA GLU A 166 15.95 11.76 -16.59
C GLU A 166 16.16 10.25 -16.85
N ALA A 167 16.62 9.52 -15.82
CA ALA A 167 16.88 8.09 -15.94
C ALA A 167 15.61 7.25 -16.16
N GLN A 168 14.49 7.64 -15.56
CA GLN A 168 13.20 6.96 -15.78
C GLN A 168 12.66 7.27 -17.16
N GLU A 169 12.79 8.50 -17.66
CA GLU A 169 12.44 8.86 -19.03
C GLU A 169 13.17 8.03 -20.05
N ASP A 170 14.49 7.87 -19.88
CA ASP A 170 15.29 7.05 -20.79
C ASP A 170 14.78 5.60 -20.87
N VAL A 171 14.35 5.03 -19.73
CA VAL A 171 13.75 3.69 -19.70
C VAL A 171 12.43 3.66 -20.47
N LEU A 172 11.53 4.60 -20.21
CA LEU A 172 10.23 4.66 -20.86
C LEU A 172 10.36 4.92 -22.36
N ALA A 173 11.21 5.85 -22.78
CA ALA A 173 11.48 6.14 -24.18
C ALA A 173 12.09 4.92 -24.92
N ARG A 174 12.90 4.12 -24.23
CA ARG A 174 13.42 2.86 -24.79
C ARG A 174 12.29 1.84 -25.01
N LEU A 175 11.38 1.70 -24.07
CA LEU A 175 10.23 0.81 -24.17
C LEU A 175 9.31 1.24 -25.32
N GLU A 176 9.06 2.53 -25.45
CA GLU A 176 8.27 3.09 -26.54
C GLU A 176 8.90 2.80 -27.91
N ARG A 177 10.22 3.05 -28.06
CA ARG A 177 10.96 2.72 -29.30
C ARG A 177 10.97 1.22 -29.62
N ALA A 178 10.91 0.37 -28.61
CA ALA A 178 10.81 -1.08 -28.76
C ALA A 178 9.39 -1.55 -29.12
N GLY A 179 8.43 -0.65 -29.25
CA GLY A 179 7.03 -0.99 -29.56
C GLY A 179 6.33 -1.73 -28.42
N ILE A 180 6.82 -1.65 -27.20
CA ILE A 180 6.15 -2.22 -26.04
C ILE A 180 4.86 -1.45 -25.82
N GLN A 181 3.74 -2.16 -25.99
CA GLN A 181 2.42 -1.61 -25.71
C GLN A 181 2.07 -1.82 -24.24
N GLY A 182 1.50 -0.81 -23.62
CA GLY A 182 1.04 -0.83 -22.26
C GLY A 182 0.78 0.59 -21.76
N ASP A 183 0.27 0.71 -20.57
CA ASP A 183 0.23 2.00 -19.88
C ASP A 183 1.64 2.33 -19.41
N LEU A 184 2.36 3.08 -20.22
CA LEU A 184 3.71 3.57 -19.90
C LEU A 184 3.67 4.76 -18.93
N GLY A 185 2.51 5.01 -18.34
CA GLY A 185 2.28 6.15 -17.49
C GLY A 185 2.03 7.45 -18.28
N PRO A 186 1.79 8.53 -17.59
CA PRO A 186 1.65 9.82 -18.24
C PRO A 186 2.97 10.14 -18.94
N LYS A 187 2.88 10.58 -20.21
CA LYS A 187 4.02 11.21 -20.87
C LYS A 187 4.50 12.34 -19.99
N LEU A 188 5.81 12.59 -20.01
CA LEU A 188 6.34 13.73 -19.30
C LEU A 188 5.55 14.97 -19.71
N ASN A 189 5.10 15.65 -18.69
CA ASN A 189 4.46 16.91 -18.87
C ASN A 189 5.46 17.92 -19.43
N ASP A 190 5.01 18.81 -20.30
CA ASP A 190 5.81 19.94 -20.73
C ASP A 190 6.41 20.63 -19.50
N GLU A 191 7.65 21.10 -19.62
CA GLU A 191 8.27 21.89 -18.57
C GLU A 191 7.43 23.13 -18.30
N ARG A 192 6.94 23.27 -17.08
CA ARG A 192 6.07 24.36 -16.64
C ARG A 192 6.58 24.92 -15.34
N ASP A 193 6.19 26.14 -15.06
CA ASP A 193 6.46 26.76 -13.77
C ASP A 193 5.98 25.87 -12.61
N PRO A 194 6.75 25.74 -11.52
CA PRO A 194 6.34 24.96 -10.35
C PRO A 194 4.95 25.34 -9.81
N GLY A 195 4.58 26.62 -9.89
CA GLY A 195 3.25 27.10 -9.48
C GLY A 195 2.11 26.49 -10.29
N TYR A 196 2.35 26.17 -11.56
CA TYR A 196 1.36 25.47 -12.37
C TYR A 196 1.05 24.09 -11.78
N TRP A 197 2.10 23.31 -11.45
CA TRP A 197 1.93 21.97 -10.91
C TRP A 197 1.27 21.98 -9.52
N LEU A 198 1.63 22.96 -8.70
CA LEU A 198 1.08 23.12 -7.37
C LEU A 198 -0.40 23.54 -7.37
N SER A 199 -0.89 24.08 -8.48
CA SER A 199 -2.29 24.48 -8.65
C SER A 199 -3.18 23.37 -9.22
N GLN A 200 -2.60 22.24 -9.64
CA GLN A 200 -3.39 21.16 -10.20
C GLN A 200 -4.19 20.41 -9.11
N PRO A 201 -5.37 19.88 -9.45
CA PRO A 201 -6.13 19.04 -8.52
C PRO A 201 -5.28 17.85 -8.04
N GLY A 202 -5.25 17.62 -6.73
CA GLY A 202 -4.47 16.54 -6.12
C GLY A 202 -2.97 16.80 -6.02
N ALA A 203 -2.48 17.97 -6.41
CA ALA A 203 -1.08 18.30 -6.25
C ALA A 203 -0.69 18.36 -4.76
N PRO A 204 0.46 17.78 -4.36
CA PRO A 204 0.97 17.97 -3.02
C PRO A 204 1.25 19.47 -2.81
N LYS A 205 0.64 20.07 -1.78
CA LYS A 205 0.91 21.45 -1.40
C LYS A 205 2.22 21.48 -0.61
N PRO A 206 3.20 22.29 -1.01
CA PRO A 206 4.42 22.42 -0.23
C PRO A 206 4.06 22.99 1.15
N ALA A 207 4.62 22.43 2.20
CA ALA A 207 4.59 23.06 3.50
C ALA A 207 5.26 24.44 3.37
N LEU A 208 4.57 25.49 3.78
CA LEU A 208 5.21 26.79 3.92
C LEU A 208 6.33 26.67 4.94
N ASP A 209 7.44 27.36 4.72
CA ASP A 209 8.55 27.37 5.65
C ASP A 209 8.05 27.72 7.05
N ASN A 210 8.34 26.84 8.02
CA ASN A 210 7.91 26.90 9.42
C ASN A 210 6.42 26.71 9.71
N GLU A 211 5.54 26.49 8.74
CA GLU A 211 4.20 26.02 9.02
C GLU A 211 4.24 24.51 9.36
N LYS A 212 4.23 24.23 10.63
CA LYS A 212 3.84 22.90 11.12
C LYS A 212 2.35 22.98 11.44
N PRO A 213 1.48 22.39 10.64
CA PRO A 213 0.07 22.32 11.00
C PRO A 213 -0.03 21.66 12.37
N GLU A 214 -0.85 22.23 13.24
CA GLU A 214 -1.14 21.60 14.52
C GLU A 214 -1.66 20.19 14.26
N PRO A 215 -1.14 19.17 14.95
CA PRO A 215 -1.61 17.82 14.75
C PRO A 215 -3.09 17.75 15.16
N VAL A 216 -3.95 17.41 14.22
CA VAL A 216 -5.34 17.08 14.52
C VAL A 216 -5.36 15.63 14.97
N THR A 217 -5.69 15.42 16.22
CA THR A 217 -5.86 14.09 16.79
C THR A 217 -7.35 13.80 16.91
N VAL A 218 -7.82 12.81 16.19
CA VAL A 218 -9.18 12.28 16.30
C VAL A 218 -9.16 11.12 17.28
N GLY A 219 -10.11 11.09 18.20
CA GLY A 219 -10.28 9.96 19.11
C GLY A 219 -10.57 8.67 18.32
N TYR A 220 -10.03 7.53 18.76
CA TYR A 220 -10.20 6.27 18.05
C TYR A 220 -11.68 5.90 17.85
N ASP A 221 -12.51 6.08 18.87
CA ASP A 221 -13.94 5.77 18.80
C ASP A 221 -14.69 6.69 17.81
N GLU A 222 -14.28 7.93 17.68
CA GLU A 222 -14.79 8.88 16.70
C GLU A 222 -14.37 8.46 15.28
N LEU A 223 -13.11 8.04 15.11
CA LEU A 223 -12.62 7.50 13.85
C LEU A 223 -13.41 6.26 13.41
N VAL A 224 -13.66 5.31 14.32
CA VAL A 224 -14.44 4.12 14.03
C VAL A 224 -15.89 4.46 13.65
N LYS A 225 -16.50 5.45 14.30
CA LYS A 225 -17.83 5.95 13.92
C LYS A 225 -17.84 6.49 12.49
N SER A 226 -16.87 7.27 12.11
CA SER A 226 -16.79 7.82 10.74
C SER A 226 -16.72 6.74 9.67
N TRP A 227 -16.22 5.55 9.99
CA TRP A 227 -16.18 4.41 9.06
C TRP A 227 -17.55 3.72 8.89
N GLN A 228 -18.48 3.93 9.80
CA GLN A 228 -19.81 3.32 9.79
C GLN A 228 -20.86 4.24 9.16
N GLU A 229 -20.58 5.53 9.08
CA GLU A 229 -21.50 6.56 8.60
C GLU A 229 -21.36 6.87 7.10
N GLU A 230 -20.36 6.32 6.39
CA GLU A 230 -20.18 6.37 4.94
C GLU A 230 -20.78 5.12 4.25
#